data_3236d26560ecb1d4d1a1a18f48030b51
#
_entry.id   3236d26560ecb1d4d1a1a18f48030b51
#
_cell.length_a   1.000
_cell.length_b   1.000
_cell.length_c   1.000
_cell.angle_alpha   90.00
_cell.angle_beta   90.00
_cell.angle_gamma   90.00
#
_symmetry.space_group_name_H-M   'P 1'
#
loop_
_entity.id
_entity.type
_entity.pdbx_description
1 polymer ?
#
loop_
_entity_poly.entity_id
_entity_poly.type
_entity_poly.pdbx_seq_one_letter_code
_entity_poly.pdbx_strand_id
1 'polypeptide(L)'
;MSENRFVSGNVIILYCNFIKLESNKQLPQHIMERIAVCTKIYERIMKSKPDKSDTIINLAAGNDEGSIIKNQLLKNGVEESKIVVVNSYNNIGHLFSVLMNEIKKRPNPPAIYFVSSYQQKDIFDKVTEGYKGYRIQFEGAFDKRPNESIEEDAKKEKLSKRITNIKEKGKNKMVDMLLNYIFPENKRRQSS
;
A
#
# COMPACT_ATOMS: atom_id res chain seq x y z
N MET A 1 -21.14 -13.30 1.86
CA MET A 1 -20.05 -13.59 2.81
C MET A 1 -18.76 -13.15 2.16
N SER A 2 -18.23 -11.95 2.48
CA SER A 2 -16.91 -11.54 2.01
C SER A 2 -15.89 -12.30 2.84
N GLU A 3 -15.36 -13.38 2.27
CA GLU A 3 -14.23 -14.07 2.85
C GLU A 3 -13.12 -13.05 3.10
N ASN A 4 -12.64 -12.99 4.35
CA ASN A 4 -11.52 -12.21 4.80
C ASN A 4 -10.22 -12.65 4.09
N ARG A 5 -10.06 -12.27 2.80
CA ARG A 5 -8.92 -12.61 1.95
C ARG A 5 -7.64 -11.83 2.31
N PHE A 6 -7.71 -10.93 3.29
CA PHE A 6 -6.62 -9.98 3.56
C PHE A 6 -5.51 -10.49 4.47
N VAL A 7 -5.73 -11.59 5.18
CA VAL A 7 -4.81 -12.00 6.24
C VAL A 7 -4.57 -13.50 6.19
N SER A 8 -3.40 -13.88 5.73
CA SER A 8 -2.88 -15.24 5.69
C SER A 8 -1.61 -15.38 6.54
N GLY A 9 -0.87 -16.49 6.45
CA GLY A 9 0.36 -16.74 7.19
C GLY A 9 1.48 -15.74 6.93
N ASN A 10 1.51 -15.11 5.72
CA ASN A 10 2.39 -14.00 5.36
C ASN A 10 1.59 -12.97 4.57
N VAL A 11 1.76 -11.70 4.90
CA VAL A 11 1.15 -10.57 4.19
C VAL A 11 2.26 -9.70 3.65
N ILE A 12 2.34 -9.54 2.35
CA ILE A 12 3.21 -8.56 1.70
C ILE A 12 2.33 -7.37 1.32
N ILE A 13 2.63 -6.20 1.83
CA ILE A 13 1.95 -4.96 1.48
C ILE A 13 2.81 -4.22 0.49
N LEU A 14 2.37 -4.13 -0.76
CA LEU A 14 3.01 -3.29 -1.77
C LEU A 14 2.30 -1.94 -1.77
N TYR A 15 2.95 -0.94 -1.16
CA TYR A 15 2.40 0.40 -1.02
C TYR A 15 2.82 1.29 -2.18
N CYS A 16 1.85 1.66 -3.02
CA CYS A 16 2.03 2.42 -4.25
C CYS A 16 1.02 3.58 -4.38
N ASN A 17 0.86 4.36 -3.31
CA ASN A 17 0.01 5.55 -3.37
C ASN A 17 0.72 6.71 -4.09
N PHE A 18 -0.10 7.64 -4.62
CA PHE A 18 0.34 8.87 -5.30
C PHE A 18 1.18 8.64 -6.55
N ILE A 19 0.92 7.55 -7.27
CA ILE A 19 1.56 7.32 -8.56
C ILE A 19 0.99 8.29 -9.57
N LYS A 20 1.87 8.91 -10.33
CA LYS A 20 1.53 9.59 -11.58
C LYS A 20 2.08 8.74 -12.72
N LEU A 21 1.18 8.12 -13.47
CA LEU A 21 1.57 7.38 -14.67
C LEU A 21 2.20 8.32 -15.68
N GLU A 22 3.19 7.84 -16.39
CA GLU A 22 3.77 8.53 -17.54
C GLU A 22 2.75 8.63 -18.67
N SER A 23 2.98 9.53 -19.63
CA SER A 23 2.06 9.82 -20.74
C SER A 23 1.72 8.58 -21.59
N ASN A 24 2.61 7.60 -21.65
CA ASN A 24 2.45 6.31 -22.32
C ASN A 24 1.83 5.20 -21.42
N LYS A 25 1.30 5.55 -20.23
CA LYS A 25 0.81 4.64 -19.20
C LYS A 25 1.87 3.68 -18.63
N GLN A 26 3.15 4.00 -18.79
CA GLN A 26 4.22 3.23 -18.18
C GLN A 26 4.33 3.54 -16.69
N LEU A 27 4.72 2.51 -15.93
CA LEU A 27 5.00 2.67 -14.52
C LEU A 27 6.34 3.41 -14.34
N PRO A 28 6.39 4.43 -13.47
CA PRO A 28 7.63 5.09 -13.13
C PRO A 28 8.66 4.11 -12.55
N GLN A 29 9.96 4.37 -12.79
CA GLN A 29 11.05 3.51 -12.36
C GLN A 29 11.00 3.18 -10.86
N HIS A 30 10.72 4.15 -10.00
CA HIS A 30 10.62 3.94 -8.55
C HIS A 30 9.50 2.97 -8.13
N ILE A 31 8.45 2.83 -8.94
CA ILE A 31 7.39 1.83 -8.75
C ILE A 31 7.87 0.45 -9.22
N MET A 32 8.59 0.39 -10.34
CA MET A 32 9.21 -0.85 -10.80
C MET A 32 10.19 -1.42 -9.77
N GLU A 33 10.96 -0.56 -9.09
CA GLU A 33 11.85 -0.99 -7.99
C GLU A 33 11.07 -1.57 -6.80
N ARG A 34 9.93 -0.96 -6.42
CA ARG A 34 9.05 -1.52 -5.37
C ARG A 34 8.47 -2.87 -5.77
N ILE A 35 8.03 -3.00 -7.02
CA ILE A 35 7.53 -4.28 -7.56
C ILE A 35 8.64 -5.35 -7.51
N ALA A 36 9.86 -5.01 -7.90
CA ALA A 36 10.99 -5.93 -7.86
C ALA A 36 11.31 -6.41 -6.42
N VAL A 37 11.30 -5.50 -5.44
CA VAL A 37 11.47 -5.87 -4.01
C VAL A 37 10.33 -6.78 -3.56
N CYS A 38 9.08 -6.43 -3.87
CA CYS A 38 7.90 -7.24 -3.53
C CYS A 38 8.01 -8.66 -4.11
N THR A 39 8.36 -8.79 -5.39
CA THR A 39 8.53 -10.08 -6.07
C THR A 39 9.63 -10.93 -5.41
N LYS A 40 10.77 -10.33 -5.08
CA LYS A 40 11.87 -11.05 -4.40
C LYS A 40 11.44 -11.58 -3.02
N ILE A 41 10.66 -10.81 -2.26
CA ILE A 41 10.13 -11.26 -0.96
C ILE A 41 9.17 -12.43 -1.18
N TYR A 42 8.25 -12.30 -2.14
CA TYR A 42 7.32 -13.36 -2.50
C TYR A 42 8.05 -14.66 -2.86
N GLU A 43 9.02 -14.59 -3.77
CA GLU A 43 9.84 -15.74 -4.17
C GLU A 43 10.61 -16.37 -3.00
N ARG A 44 11.21 -15.53 -2.13
CA ARG A 44 11.93 -15.99 -0.94
C ARG A 44 11.01 -16.79 -0.02
N ILE A 45 9.79 -16.30 0.22
CA ILE A 45 8.80 -16.97 1.06
C ILE A 45 8.35 -18.28 0.41
N MET A 46 8.05 -18.27 -0.88
CA MET A 46 7.58 -19.45 -1.60
C MET A 46 8.66 -20.54 -1.65
N LYS A 47 9.94 -20.19 -1.85
CA LYS A 47 11.07 -21.15 -1.81
C LYS A 47 11.30 -21.74 -0.43
N SER A 48 11.13 -20.94 0.63
CA SER A 48 11.40 -21.41 2.00
C SER A 48 10.29 -22.32 2.57
N LYS A 49 9.07 -22.22 2.04
CA LYS A 49 7.88 -22.91 2.56
C LYS A 49 6.88 -23.21 1.44
N PRO A 50 7.16 -24.14 0.53
CA PRO A 50 6.30 -24.42 -0.62
C PRO A 50 4.87 -24.82 -0.25
N ASP A 51 4.64 -25.44 0.92
CA ASP A 51 3.30 -25.81 1.40
C ASP A 51 2.47 -24.65 1.93
N LYS A 52 3.02 -23.42 1.95
CA LYS A 52 2.28 -22.26 2.44
C LYS A 52 1.54 -21.54 1.34
N SER A 53 0.39 -22.07 1.02
CA SER A 53 -0.70 -21.39 0.28
C SER A 53 -1.07 -20.01 0.86
N ASP A 54 -0.55 -19.65 2.03
CA ASP A 54 -0.99 -18.54 2.86
C ASP A 54 -0.15 -17.25 2.72
N THR A 55 0.41 -16.99 1.54
CA THR A 55 1.05 -15.69 1.26
C THR A 55 0.15 -14.87 0.36
N ILE A 56 -0.19 -13.65 0.78
CA ILE A 56 -1.00 -12.71 0.01
C ILE A 56 -0.24 -11.40 -0.16
N ILE A 57 -0.30 -10.83 -1.36
CA ILE A 57 0.17 -9.49 -1.67
C ILE A 57 -1.02 -8.54 -1.65
N ASN A 58 -1.05 -7.64 -0.68
CA ASN A 58 -1.99 -6.53 -0.65
C ASN A 58 -1.40 -5.34 -1.41
N LEU A 59 -1.92 -5.11 -2.60
CA LEU A 59 -1.51 -3.99 -3.43
C LEU A 59 -2.34 -2.74 -3.06
N ALA A 60 -1.73 -1.82 -2.34
CA ALA A 60 -2.32 -0.53 -2.00
C ALA A 60 -1.97 0.51 -3.08
N ALA A 61 -2.89 0.73 -4.02
CA ALA A 61 -2.72 1.65 -5.16
C ALA A 61 -4.08 2.23 -5.58
N GLY A 62 -4.08 3.23 -6.47
CA GLY A 62 -5.30 3.69 -7.14
C GLY A 62 -5.91 2.62 -8.06
N ASN A 63 -7.16 2.81 -8.53
CA ASN A 63 -7.86 1.81 -9.33
C ASN A 63 -7.15 1.47 -10.63
N ASP A 64 -6.80 2.50 -11.40
CA ASP A 64 -6.18 2.34 -12.72
C ASP A 64 -4.73 1.86 -12.58
N GLU A 65 -3.97 2.47 -11.67
CA GLU A 65 -2.60 2.10 -11.37
C GLU A 65 -2.52 0.69 -10.78
N GLY A 66 -3.48 0.32 -9.93
CA GLY A 66 -3.57 -1.00 -9.33
C GLY A 66 -3.63 -2.12 -10.35
N SER A 67 -4.40 -1.92 -11.44
CA SER A 67 -4.51 -2.90 -12.53
C SER A 67 -3.19 -3.05 -13.30
N ILE A 68 -2.49 -1.94 -13.55
CA ILE A 68 -1.20 -1.96 -14.26
C ILE A 68 -0.13 -2.64 -13.40
N ILE A 69 -0.08 -2.32 -12.09
CA ILE A 69 0.87 -2.94 -11.15
C ILE A 69 0.57 -4.43 -10.99
N LYS A 70 -0.70 -4.81 -10.88
CA LYS A 70 -1.11 -6.21 -10.83
C LYS A 70 -0.59 -6.97 -12.04
N ASN A 71 -0.78 -6.43 -13.25
CA ASN A 71 -0.29 -7.05 -14.48
C ASN A 71 1.23 -7.19 -14.49
N GLN A 72 1.97 -6.24 -13.91
CA GLN A 72 3.42 -6.34 -13.79
C GLN A 72 3.85 -7.43 -12.79
N LEU A 73 3.15 -7.58 -11.67
CA LEU A 73 3.38 -8.68 -10.72
C LEU A 73 3.14 -10.05 -11.37
N LEU A 74 2.07 -10.18 -12.17
CA LEU A 74 1.78 -11.40 -12.93
C LEU A 74 2.91 -11.73 -13.91
N LYS A 75 3.42 -10.73 -14.66
CA LYS A 75 4.57 -10.92 -15.57
C LYS A 75 5.83 -11.36 -14.83
N ASN A 76 5.98 -10.96 -13.56
CA ASN A 76 7.09 -11.37 -12.71
C ASN A 76 6.87 -12.74 -12.03
N GLY A 77 5.83 -13.49 -12.41
CA GLY A 77 5.57 -14.85 -11.92
C GLY A 77 4.80 -14.93 -10.59
N VAL A 78 4.21 -13.83 -10.12
CA VAL A 78 3.31 -13.89 -8.97
C VAL A 78 1.97 -14.46 -9.43
N GLU A 79 1.44 -15.44 -8.69
CA GLU A 79 0.12 -16.02 -8.97
C GLU A 79 -1.01 -15.03 -8.76
N GLU A 80 -1.98 -15.00 -9.67
CA GLU A 80 -3.11 -14.06 -9.59
C GLU A 80 -3.92 -14.20 -8.30
N SER A 81 -4.14 -15.43 -7.85
CA SER A 81 -4.85 -15.76 -6.62
C SER A 81 -4.21 -15.17 -5.35
N LYS A 82 -2.94 -14.77 -5.44
CA LYS A 82 -2.17 -14.19 -4.33
C LYS A 82 -2.18 -12.66 -4.32
N ILE A 83 -2.77 -12.01 -5.33
CA ILE A 83 -2.78 -10.55 -5.44
C ILE A 83 -4.17 -10.02 -5.11
N VAL A 84 -4.24 -9.18 -4.09
CA VAL A 84 -5.46 -8.45 -3.70
C VAL A 84 -5.21 -6.97 -3.89
N VAL A 85 -5.96 -6.35 -4.81
CA VAL A 85 -5.90 -4.89 -5.01
C VAL A 85 -6.81 -4.21 -4.01
N VAL A 86 -6.27 -3.26 -3.27
CA VAL A 86 -6.98 -2.54 -2.22
C VAL A 86 -6.91 -1.05 -2.48
N ASN A 87 -8.05 -0.47 -2.84
CA ASN A 87 -8.16 0.89 -3.35
C ASN A 87 -8.56 1.93 -2.30
N SER A 88 -8.74 1.53 -1.05
CA SER A 88 -9.43 2.35 -0.03
C SER A 88 -8.51 3.01 1.00
N TYR A 89 -7.20 3.01 0.81
CA TYR A 89 -6.29 3.58 1.79
C TYR A 89 -5.77 4.96 1.38
N ASN A 90 -6.03 5.94 2.23
CA ASN A 90 -5.60 7.32 1.99
C ASN A 90 -4.14 7.58 2.42
N ASN A 91 -3.62 6.79 3.36
CA ASN A 91 -2.26 6.91 3.89
C ASN A 91 -1.84 5.62 4.63
N ILE A 92 -0.54 5.52 4.97
CA ILE A 92 0.04 4.36 5.68
C ILE A 92 -0.66 4.11 7.02
N GLY A 93 -0.99 5.15 7.78
CA GLY A 93 -1.66 5.01 9.08
C GLY A 93 -3.04 4.38 8.97
N HIS A 94 -3.85 4.81 8.00
CA HIS A 94 -5.18 4.23 7.73
C HIS A 94 -5.06 2.77 7.27
N LEU A 95 -4.11 2.47 6.37
CA LEU A 95 -3.83 1.11 5.93
C LEU A 95 -3.52 0.18 7.11
N PHE A 96 -2.60 0.58 7.99
CA PHE A 96 -2.25 -0.21 9.17
C PHE A 96 -3.40 -0.34 10.16
N SER A 97 -4.18 0.71 10.39
CA SER A 97 -5.36 0.67 11.27
C SER A 97 -6.35 -0.40 10.82
N VAL A 98 -6.70 -0.43 9.53
CA VAL A 98 -7.62 -1.42 8.97
C VAL A 98 -7.03 -2.83 9.04
N LEU A 99 -5.79 -3.01 8.59
CA LEU A 99 -5.11 -4.30 8.58
C LEU A 99 -4.99 -4.87 10.00
N MET A 100 -4.54 -4.08 10.96
CA MET A 100 -4.32 -4.54 12.34
C MET A 100 -5.63 -4.87 13.06
N ASN A 101 -6.74 -4.21 12.72
CA ASN A 101 -8.05 -4.58 13.26
C ASN A 101 -8.46 -6.00 12.85
N GLU A 102 -8.10 -6.45 11.66
CA GLU A 102 -8.35 -7.82 11.21
C GLU A 102 -7.34 -8.82 11.81
N ILE A 103 -6.07 -8.43 11.90
CA ILE A 103 -5.00 -9.27 12.45
C ILE A 103 -5.20 -9.57 13.93
N LYS A 104 -5.61 -8.58 14.73
CA LYS A 104 -5.86 -8.74 16.18
C LYS A 104 -6.92 -9.79 16.53
N LYS A 105 -7.83 -10.10 15.61
CA LYS A 105 -8.87 -11.13 15.79
C LYS A 105 -8.34 -12.55 15.61
N ARG A 106 -7.08 -12.73 15.20
CA ARG A 106 -6.50 -14.04 14.84
C ARG A 106 -5.62 -14.60 15.93
N PRO A 107 -5.72 -15.90 16.23
CA PRO A 107 -4.87 -16.55 17.23
C PRO A 107 -3.39 -16.60 16.81
N ASN A 108 -3.13 -16.70 15.49
CA ASN A 108 -1.79 -16.73 14.91
C ASN A 108 -1.63 -15.58 13.91
N PRO A 109 -1.11 -14.41 14.36
CA PRO A 109 -0.93 -13.28 13.49
C PRO A 109 0.14 -13.57 12.43
N PRO A 110 -0.08 -13.11 11.17
CA PRO A 110 0.86 -13.29 10.07
C PRO A 110 2.13 -12.47 10.29
N ALA A 111 3.19 -12.83 9.55
CA ALA A 111 4.31 -11.93 9.33
C ALA A 111 3.92 -10.90 8.24
N ILE A 112 4.21 -9.63 8.49
CA ILE A 112 3.88 -8.51 7.60
C ILE A 112 5.18 -7.96 7.03
N TYR A 113 5.26 -7.89 5.70
CA TYR A 113 6.35 -7.26 4.95
C TYR A 113 5.78 -6.03 4.25
N PHE A 114 6.21 -4.85 4.68
CA PHE A 114 5.75 -3.59 4.10
C PHE A 114 6.77 -3.06 3.09
N VAL A 115 6.41 -3.08 1.82
CA VAL A 115 7.25 -2.64 0.69
C VAL A 115 6.86 -1.23 0.28
N SER A 116 7.81 -0.31 0.37
CA SER A 116 7.65 1.08 -0.08
C SER A 116 9.00 1.71 -0.43
N SER A 117 9.04 3.01 -0.80
CA SER A 117 10.31 3.74 -0.90
C SER A 117 11.01 3.83 0.44
N TYR A 118 12.35 3.75 0.41
CA TYR A 118 13.16 3.83 1.62
C TYR A 118 12.89 5.11 2.44
N GLN A 119 12.60 6.21 1.77
CA GLN A 119 12.29 7.51 2.38
C GLN A 119 10.99 7.51 3.22
N GLN A 120 10.14 6.49 3.09
CA GLN A 120 8.93 6.37 3.90
C GLN A 120 9.15 5.62 5.23
N LYS A 121 10.38 5.18 5.48
CA LYS A 121 10.71 4.41 6.69
C LYS A 121 10.34 5.13 7.99
N ASP A 122 10.65 6.42 8.10
CA ASP A 122 10.33 7.20 9.31
C ASP A 122 8.82 7.28 9.58
N ILE A 123 8.01 7.35 8.51
CA ILE A 123 6.54 7.36 8.64
C ILE A 123 6.06 5.99 9.06
N PHE A 124 6.61 4.94 8.44
CA PHE A 124 6.32 3.57 8.78
C PHE A 124 6.66 3.26 10.25
N ASP A 125 7.85 3.61 10.72
CA ASP A 125 8.30 3.36 12.09
C ASP A 125 7.34 4.02 13.12
N LYS A 126 6.96 5.28 12.88
CA LYS A 126 5.99 6.00 13.73
C LYS A 126 4.61 5.34 13.75
N VAL A 127 4.15 4.80 12.62
CA VAL A 127 2.84 4.14 12.50
C VAL A 127 2.88 2.79 13.21
N THR A 128 3.99 2.06 13.09
CA THR A 128 4.11 0.70 13.63
C THR A 128 4.56 0.66 15.09
N GLU A 129 4.94 1.78 15.69
CA GLU A 129 5.35 1.86 17.09
C GLU A 129 4.33 1.27 18.08
N GLY A 130 3.03 1.46 17.81
CA GLY A 130 1.93 0.89 18.59
C GLY A 130 1.71 -0.63 18.39
N TYR A 131 2.48 -1.28 17.50
CA TYR A 131 2.29 -2.68 17.12
C TYR A 131 3.52 -3.56 17.37
N LYS A 132 4.36 -3.22 18.36
CA LYS A 132 5.62 -3.91 18.68
C LYS A 132 5.50 -5.41 18.97
N GLY A 133 4.30 -5.90 19.32
CA GLY A 133 4.04 -7.33 19.54
C GLY A 133 3.85 -8.15 18.25
N TYR A 134 3.86 -7.53 17.08
CA TYR A 134 3.65 -8.18 15.80
C TYR A 134 4.93 -8.25 14.97
N ARG A 135 5.05 -9.27 14.12
CA ARG A 135 6.17 -9.42 13.18
C ARG A 135 5.95 -8.53 11.97
N ILE A 136 6.38 -7.28 12.06
CA ILE A 136 6.23 -6.29 10.99
C ILE A 136 7.63 -5.86 10.55
N GLN A 137 7.91 -5.98 9.25
CA GLN A 137 9.20 -5.66 8.64
C GLN A 137 9.02 -4.66 7.51
N PHE A 138 9.86 -3.62 7.51
CA PHE A 138 9.95 -2.67 6.39
C PHE A 138 10.97 -3.17 5.38
N GLU A 139 10.58 -3.16 4.11
CA GLU A 139 11.42 -3.51 2.97
C GLU A 139 11.48 -2.31 2.01
N GLY A 140 12.57 -1.58 2.10
CA GLY A 140 12.77 -0.35 1.33
C GLY A 140 13.18 -0.62 -0.10
N ALA A 141 12.46 -0.04 -1.05
CA ALA A 141 12.90 0.05 -2.43
C ALA A 141 13.67 1.36 -2.65
N PHE A 142 14.70 1.30 -3.49
CA PHE A 142 15.49 2.48 -3.82
C PHE A 142 14.69 3.41 -4.73
N ASP A 143 14.69 4.70 -4.40
CA ASP A 143 13.99 5.74 -5.17
C ASP A 143 15.02 6.76 -5.67
N LYS A 144 15.27 6.75 -6.98
CA LYS A 144 16.25 7.61 -7.66
C LYS A 144 15.70 8.98 -8.06
N ARG A 145 14.44 9.26 -7.72
CA ARG A 145 13.85 10.57 -8.06
C ARG A 145 14.59 11.71 -7.34
N PRO A 146 14.52 12.93 -7.89
CA PRO A 146 15.00 14.12 -7.20
C PRO A 146 14.36 14.26 -5.80
N ASN A 147 15.12 14.73 -4.82
CA ASN A 147 14.63 14.88 -3.45
C ASN A 147 13.35 15.72 -3.36
N GLU A 148 13.20 16.75 -4.20
CA GLU A 148 12.00 17.60 -4.27
C GLU A 148 10.73 16.80 -4.58
N SER A 149 10.79 15.85 -5.53
CA SER A 149 9.67 14.98 -5.86
C SER A 149 9.32 14.02 -4.72
N ILE A 150 10.33 13.54 -4.00
CA ILE A 150 10.16 12.66 -2.85
C ILE A 150 9.54 13.43 -1.68
N GLU A 151 10.01 14.66 -1.44
CA GLU A 151 9.45 15.56 -0.42
C GLU A 151 8.00 15.95 -0.73
N GLU A 152 7.67 16.14 -2.01
CA GLU A 152 6.29 16.41 -2.42
C GLU A 152 5.35 15.24 -2.07
N ASP A 153 5.76 14.00 -2.34
CA ASP A 153 4.99 12.82 -1.96
C ASP A 153 4.87 12.70 -0.43
N ALA A 154 5.91 13.01 0.31
CA ALA A 154 5.87 13.03 1.78
C ALA A 154 4.92 14.12 2.31
N LYS A 155 4.85 15.30 1.65
CA LYS A 155 3.87 16.35 1.98
C LYS A 155 2.44 15.89 1.70
N LYS A 156 2.19 15.22 0.56
CA LYS A 156 0.88 14.64 0.21
C LYS A 156 0.44 13.60 1.25
N GLU A 157 1.34 12.72 1.68
CA GLU A 157 1.07 11.72 2.71
C GLU A 157 0.66 12.38 4.06
N LYS A 158 1.43 13.37 4.51
CA LYS A 158 1.12 14.12 5.74
C LYS A 158 -0.22 14.84 5.65
N LEU A 159 -0.53 15.43 4.51
CA LEU A 159 -1.78 16.13 4.28
C LEU A 159 -2.96 15.15 4.25
N SER A 160 -2.82 14.04 3.55
CA SER A 160 -3.82 12.97 3.54
C SER A 160 -4.14 12.46 4.95
N LYS A 161 -3.12 12.28 5.80
CA LYS A 161 -3.31 11.91 7.21
C LYS A 161 -4.13 12.95 7.98
N ARG A 162 -3.84 14.24 7.81
CA ARG A 162 -4.61 15.32 8.46
C ARG A 162 -6.07 15.32 8.04
N ILE A 163 -6.32 15.12 6.74
CA ILE A 163 -7.67 15.10 6.17
C ILE A 163 -8.46 13.88 6.71
N THR A 164 -7.85 12.69 6.75
CA THR A 164 -8.48 11.50 7.32
C THR A 164 -8.88 11.72 8.77
N ASN A 165 -8.00 12.29 9.59
CA ASN A 165 -8.28 12.59 10.99
C ASN A 165 -9.42 13.62 11.17
N ILE A 166 -9.60 14.56 10.23
CA ILE A 166 -10.71 15.53 10.24
C ILE A 166 -12.03 14.85 9.85
N LYS A 167 -12.02 13.94 8.87
CA LYS A 167 -13.20 13.15 8.48
C LYS A 167 -13.72 12.28 9.63
N GLU A 168 -12.82 11.58 10.31
CA GLU A 168 -13.15 10.74 11.48
C GLU A 168 -13.77 11.55 12.63
N LYS A 169 -13.48 12.85 12.71
CA LYS A 169 -14.07 13.78 13.69
C LYS A 169 -15.39 14.43 13.22
N GLY A 170 -16.00 13.96 12.15
CA GLY A 170 -17.37 14.36 11.73
C GLY A 170 -17.51 15.69 11.00
N LYS A 171 -16.41 16.28 10.48
CA LYS A 171 -16.45 17.54 9.71
C LYS A 171 -16.43 17.29 8.19
N ASN A 172 -17.39 16.53 7.67
CA ASN A 172 -17.34 15.95 6.34
C ASN A 172 -17.32 16.94 5.14
N LYS A 173 -18.16 17.97 5.13
CA LYS A 173 -18.36 18.81 3.93
C LYS A 173 -17.13 19.61 3.47
N MET A 174 -16.41 20.22 4.42
CA MET A 174 -15.22 21.04 4.11
C MET A 174 -14.04 20.19 3.70
N VAL A 175 -13.98 18.96 4.19
CA VAL A 175 -12.94 17.97 3.88
C VAL A 175 -13.08 17.43 2.48
N ASP A 176 -14.30 17.16 2.01
CA ASP A 176 -14.54 16.68 0.64
C ASP A 176 -14.20 17.76 -0.39
N MET A 177 -14.45 19.04 -0.05
CA MET A 177 -14.04 20.18 -0.87
C MET A 177 -12.50 20.31 -0.96
N LEU A 178 -11.79 20.16 0.16
CA LEU A 178 -10.32 20.17 0.20
C LEU A 178 -9.71 18.97 -0.53
N LEU A 179 -10.28 17.79 -0.37
CA LEU A 179 -9.83 16.58 -1.10
C LEU A 179 -9.98 16.73 -2.60
N ASN A 180 -11.11 17.29 -3.06
CA ASN A 180 -11.36 17.54 -4.48
C ASN A 180 -10.47 18.64 -5.05
N TYR A 181 -9.99 19.58 -4.24
CA TYR A 181 -9.05 20.61 -4.64
C TYR A 181 -7.61 20.07 -4.76
N ILE A 182 -7.18 19.25 -3.79
CA ILE A 182 -5.82 18.72 -3.70
C ILE A 182 -5.62 17.50 -4.62
N PHE A 183 -6.68 16.70 -4.80
CA PHE A 183 -6.71 15.51 -5.65
C PHE A 183 -7.83 15.63 -6.69
N PRO A 184 -7.66 16.43 -7.74
CA PRO A 184 -8.70 16.67 -8.74
C PRO A 184 -9.17 15.40 -9.47
N GLU A 185 -8.40 14.34 -9.43
CA GLU A 185 -8.72 13.01 -9.96
C GLU A 185 -9.91 12.35 -9.23
N ASN A 186 -10.16 12.71 -7.98
CA ASN A 186 -11.31 12.19 -7.22
C ASN A 186 -12.67 12.71 -7.72
N LYS A 187 -12.70 13.84 -8.45
CA LYS A 187 -13.94 14.37 -9.07
C LYS A 187 -14.48 13.45 -10.16
N ARG A 188 -13.61 12.78 -10.90
CA ARG A 188 -14.00 11.88 -12.00
C ARG A 188 -14.64 10.57 -11.51
N ARG A 189 -14.45 10.22 -10.24
CA ARG A 189 -14.92 8.95 -9.65
C ARG A 189 -16.31 9.03 -9.02
N GLN A 190 -16.87 10.22 -8.84
CA GLN A 190 -18.20 10.43 -8.26
C GLN A 190 -19.30 10.63 -9.32
N SER A 191 -18.95 10.69 -10.61
CA SER A 191 -19.85 10.94 -11.73
C SER A 191 -19.99 9.77 -12.72
N SER A 192 -19.62 8.56 -12.29
CA SER A 192 -19.80 7.32 -13.08
C SER A 192 -20.61 6.29 -12.30
#